data_24fdca95b4931a721928fcae456513eb
#
_entry.id   24fdca95b4931a721928fcae456513eb
#
_cell.length_a   1.000
_cell.length_b   1.000
_cell.length_c   1.000
_cell.angle_alpha   90.00
_cell.angle_beta   90.00
_cell.angle_gamma   90.00
#
_symmetry.space_group_name_H-M   'P 1'
#
loop_
_entity.id
_entity.type
_entity.pdbx_description
1 polymer ?
#
loop_
_entity_poly.entity_id
_entity_poly.type
_entity_poly.pdbx_seq_one_letter_code
_entity_poly.pdbx_strand_id
1 'polypeptide(L)'
;MTGLNSTPAPSFGPLTNHLLSTLVEREQYLFTSRDARRIVLRNASAANKLLHMLVRQGHIQRLEKGKFLLQSAPTNKEIVGEHEFLVAMQLVQPSYIGYWTALHYHGLTEQLANVVFVATPKQKKAMRIHGVTYRFVTLVKSKVFGIETQQICGRPFQISDPEKTIVDCFAHPEYCGGVIEAAKGLWNGLH
;
A
#
# COMPACT_ATOMS: atom_id res chain seq x y z
N MET A 1 35.66 15.82 22.98
CA MET A 1 34.87 14.79 23.69
C MET A 1 33.41 15.17 23.60
N THR A 2 32.72 14.77 22.57
CA THR A 2 31.31 15.08 22.36
C THR A 2 30.54 13.75 22.52
N GLY A 3 29.86 13.65 23.69
CA GLY A 3 29.05 12.50 24.04
C GLY A 3 27.87 12.36 23.13
N LEU A 4 27.80 11.25 22.40
CA LEU A 4 26.62 10.77 21.69
C LEU A 4 25.57 10.40 22.76
N ASN A 5 24.57 11.24 22.93
CA ASN A 5 23.35 10.93 23.66
C ASN A 5 22.58 9.83 22.89
N SER A 6 22.87 8.58 23.18
CA SER A 6 22.02 7.47 22.80
C SER A 6 20.76 7.53 23.66
N THR A 7 19.67 8.02 23.09
CA THR A 7 18.34 7.88 23.68
C THR A 7 18.08 6.38 23.90
N PRO A 8 17.80 5.91 25.14
CA PRO A 8 17.58 4.50 25.39
C PRO A 8 16.33 4.06 24.60
N ALA A 9 16.48 2.95 23.85
CA ALA A 9 15.35 2.34 23.16
C ALA A 9 14.23 2.04 24.19
N PRO A 10 12.99 2.40 23.90
CA PRO A 10 11.89 2.17 24.84
C PRO A 10 11.79 0.68 25.16
N SER A 11 11.90 0.34 26.45
CA SER A 11 11.77 -1.05 26.92
C SER A 11 10.30 -1.46 26.83
N PHE A 12 9.96 -2.13 25.75
CA PHE A 12 8.63 -2.71 25.56
C PHE A 12 8.45 -3.96 26.41
N GLY A 13 7.24 -4.20 26.88
CA GLY A 13 6.92 -5.47 27.49
C GLY A 13 7.15 -6.64 26.52
N PRO A 14 7.44 -7.86 27.01
CA PRO A 14 7.82 -9.00 26.18
C PRO A 14 6.87 -9.28 25.00
N LEU A 15 5.57 -9.10 25.18
CA LEU A 15 4.55 -9.30 24.14
C LEU A 15 4.61 -8.25 23.04
N THR A 16 4.92 -7.01 23.40
CA THR A 16 5.07 -5.90 22.46
C THR A 16 6.28 -6.12 21.56
N ASN A 17 7.42 -6.43 22.18
CA ASN A 17 8.65 -6.73 21.45
C ASN A 17 8.43 -7.91 20.50
N HIS A 18 7.80 -8.99 20.96
CA HIS A 18 7.51 -10.16 20.13
C HIS A 18 6.59 -9.81 18.94
N LEU A 19 5.55 -9.00 19.13
CA LEU A 19 4.68 -8.56 18.04
C LEU A 19 5.44 -7.74 17.02
N LEU A 20 6.15 -6.70 17.47
CA LEU A 20 6.84 -5.76 16.58
C LEU A 20 8.00 -6.43 15.84
N SER A 21 8.84 -7.25 16.52
CA SER A 21 9.93 -7.97 15.88
C SER A 21 9.42 -8.98 14.84
N THR A 22 8.38 -9.75 15.17
CA THR A 22 7.78 -10.70 14.22
C THR A 22 7.19 -10.01 12.99
N LEU A 23 6.55 -8.85 13.15
CA LEU A 23 6.04 -8.07 12.02
C LEU A 23 7.16 -7.53 11.12
N VAL A 24 8.25 -7.05 11.72
CA VAL A 24 9.45 -6.58 10.98
C VAL A 24 10.14 -7.74 10.27
N GLU A 25 10.41 -8.86 10.94
CA GLU A 25 11.02 -10.05 10.37
C GLU A 25 10.25 -10.64 9.20
N ARG A 26 8.91 -10.52 9.23
CA ARG A 26 8.02 -10.95 8.14
C ARG A 26 7.78 -9.88 7.09
N GLU A 27 8.39 -8.69 7.24
CA GLU A 27 8.13 -7.52 6.40
C GLU A 27 6.62 -7.20 6.27
N GLN A 28 5.87 -7.51 7.32
CA GLN A 28 4.42 -7.34 7.36
C GLN A 28 4.05 -5.98 7.96
N TYR A 29 4.32 -4.92 7.24
CA TYR A 29 4.08 -3.55 7.71
C TYR A 29 2.60 -3.20 7.87
N LEU A 30 1.74 -3.75 7.01
CA LEU A 30 0.29 -3.68 7.16
C LEU A 30 -0.24 -5.01 7.71
N PHE A 31 -1.00 -4.96 8.79
CA PHE A 31 -1.51 -6.15 9.46
C PHE A 31 -2.90 -5.91 10.06
N THR A 32 -3.58 -6.99 10.38
CA THR A 32 -4.93 -6.96 10.97
C THR A 32 -4.89 -7.30 12.47
N SER A 33 -5.99 -6.97 13.18
CA SER A 33 -6.19 -7.46 14.56
C SER A 33 -6.11 -8.99 14.66
N ARG A 34 -6.45 -9.71 13.57
CA ARG A 34 -6.36 -11.18 13.52
C ARG A 34 -4.90 -11.63 13.46
N ASP A 35 -4.07 -10.94 12.69
CA ASP A 35 -2.64 -11.25 12.59
C ASP A 35 -1.94 -10.99 13.93
N ALA A 36 -2.20 -9.85 14.55
CA ALA A 36 -1.69 -9.56 15.89
C ALA A 36 -2.07 -10.65 16.89
N ARG A 37 -3.32 -11.10 16.87
CA ARG A 37 -3.81 -12.17 17.75
C ARG A 37 -3.08 -13.50 17.54
N ARG A 38 -2.80 -13.85 16.27
CA ARG A 38 -2.04 -15.07 15.94
C ARG A 38 -0.60 -15.00 16.43
N ILE A 39 0.04 -13.82 16.27
CA ILE A 39 1.44 -13.62 16.69
C ILE A 39 1.56 -13.69 18.20
N VAL A 40 0.72 -12.96 18.95
CA VAL A 40 0.84 -12.89 20.42
C VAL A 40 0.17 -14.05 21.15
N LEU A 41 -0.50 -14.96 20.42
CA LEU A 41 -1.20 -16.13 20.95
C LEU A 41 -2.13 -15.78 22.14
N ARG A 42 -2.85 -14.65 22.04
CA ARG A 42 -3.75 -14.15 23.09
C ARG A 42 -5.18 -14.06 22.58
N ASN A 43 -6.13 -13.95 23.53
CA ASN A 43 -7.52 -13.70 23.19
C ASN A 43 -7.74 -12.30 22.57
N ALA A 44 -8.90 -12.08 21.95
CA ALA A 44 -9.20 -10.85 21.25
C ALA A 44 -9.10 -9.60 22.13
N SER A 45 -9.53 -9.68 23.40
CA SER A 45 -9.52 -8.55 24.33
C SER A 45 -8.09 -8.11 24.67
N ALA A 46 -7.21 -9.06 24.99
CA ALA A 46 -5.81 -8.77 25.31
C ALA A 46 -5.05 -8.23 24.10
N ALA A 47 -5.26 -8.82 22.91
CA ALA A 47 -4.65 -8.33 21.67
C ALA A 47 -5.14 -6.91 21.31
N ASN A 48 -6.44 -6.61 21.48
CA ASN A 48 -6.97 -5.28 21.24
C ASN A 48 -6.40 -4.24 22.22
N LYS A 49 -6.27 -4.58 23.51
CA LYS A 49 -5.64 -3.69 24.50
C LYS A 49 -4.18 -3.36 24.09
N LEU A 50 -3.43 -4.37 23.66
CA LEU A 50 -2.06 -4.19 23.16
C LEU A 50 -2.03 -3.26 21.95
N LEU A 51 -2.88 -3.48 20.95
CA LEU A 51 -2.98 -2.63 19.75
C LEU A 51 -3.37 -1.20 20.10
N HIS A 52 -4.32 -0.98 21.00
CA HIS A 52 -4.68 0.36 21.47
C HIS A 52 -3.51 1.08 22.15
N MET A 53 -2.75 0.37 22.98
CA MET A 53 -1.56 0.90 23.61
C MET A 53 -0.51 1.32 22.56
N LEU A 54 -0.23 0.44 21.58
CA LEU A 54 0.74 0.70 20.51
C LEU A 54 0.34 1.89 19.61
N VAL A 55 -0.95 2.07 19.33
CA VAL A 55 -1.47 3.25 18.61
C VAL A 55 -1.22 4.51 19.44
N ARG A 56 -1.49 4.51 20.74
CA ARG A 56 -1.26 5.67 21.62
C ARG A 56 0.22 6.03 21.75
N GLN A 57 1.09 5.04 21.71
CA GLN A 57 2.55 5.22 21.75
C GLN A 57 3.16 5.58 20.38
N GLY A 58 2.36 5.61 19.30
CA GLY A 58 2.83 5.96 17.97
C GLY A 58 3.64 4.88 17.25
N HIS A 59 3.67 3.62 17.75
CA HIS A 59 4.39 2.52 17.11
C HIS A 59 3.63 1.92 15.94
N ILE A 60 2.32 2.01 15.98
CA ILE A 60 1.45 1.62 14.88
C ILE A 60 0.40 2.71 14.63
N GLN A 61 -0.02 2.85 13.39
CA GLN A 61 -1.13 3.71 12.99
C GLN A 61 -2.36 2.86 12.68
N ARG A 62 -3.51 3.24 13.21
CA ARG A 62 -4.77 2.63 12.81
C ARG A 62 -5.27 3.26 11.53
N LEU A 63 -5.39 2.48 10.45
CA LEU A 63 -5.90 2.92 9.16
C LEU A 63 -7.42 2.81 9.07
N GLU A 64 -7.95 1.67 9.52
CA GLU A 64 -9.37 1.32 9.52
C GLU A 64 -9.69 0.44 10.73
N LYS A 65 -10.98 0.09 10.89
CA LYS A 65 -11.38 -0.88 11.90
C LYS A 65 -10.68 -2.22 11.67
N GLY A 66 -9.79 -2.58 12.60
CA GLY A 66 -9.06 -3.84 12.55
C GLY A 66 -7.88 -3.90 11.59
N LYS A 67 -7.46 -2.78 10.95
CA LYS A 67 -6.26 -2.69 10.11
C LYS A 67 -5.30 -1.66 10.67
N PHE A 68 -4.04 -2.03 10.75
CA PHE A 68 -2.96 -1.25 11.36
C PHE A 68 -1.73 -1.24 10.47
N LEU A 69 -0.99 -0.16 10.53
CA LEU A 69 0.27 0.06 9.84
C LEU A 69 1.39 0.24 10.87
N LEU A 70 2.50 -0.48 10.69
CA LEU A 70 3.69 -0.33 11.52
C LEU A 70 4.39 0.99 11.17
N GLN A 71 4.65 1.84 12.18
CA GLN A 71 5.28 3.15 11.98
C GLN A 71 6.80 3.09 11.79
N SER A 72 7.43 1.99 12.20
CA SER A 72 8.87 1.78 12.08
C SER A 72 9.30 1.24 10.71
N ALA A 73 8.44 1.34 9.67
CA ALA A 73 8.83 0.96 8.32
C ALA A 73 9.99 1.87 7.85
N PRO A 74 11.02 1.31 7.22
CA PRO A 74 12.14 2.09 6.71
C PRO A 74 11.64 3.17 5.73
N THR A 75 12.02 4.41 6.01
CA THR A 75 11.58 5.60 5.25
C THR A 75 12.52 5.94 4.08
N ASN A 76 13.33 4.99 3.59
CA ASN A 76 14.11 5.23 2.38
C ASN A 76 13.16 5.42 1.19
N LYS A 77 13.24 6.57 0.55
CA LYS A 77 12.36 6.96 -0.57
C LYS A 77 12.34 5.95 -1.72
N GLU A 78 13.43 5.24 -1.95
CA GLU A 78 13.53 4.17 -2.98
C GLU A 78 12.74 2.91 -2.63
N ILE A 79 12.63 2.59 -1.32
CA ILE A 79 11.83 1.45 -0.83
C ILE A 79 10.35 1.82 -0.71
N VAL A 80 10.03 3.11 -0.49
CA VAL A 80 8.65 3.60 -0.31
C VAL A 80 7.81 3.41 -1.58
N GLY A 81 8.36 3.66 -2.78
CA GLY A 81 7.63 3.46 -4.04
C GLY A 81 7.25 2.01 -4.28
N GLU A 82 8.15 1.07 -4.00
CA GLU A 82 7.91 -0.36 -4.17
C GLU A 82 6.92 -0.91 -3.13
N HIS A 83 6.96 -0.42 -1.89
CA HIS A 83 6.01 -0.84 -0.84
C HIS A 83 4.60 -0.27 -1.03
N GLU A 84 4.42 0.85 -1.72
CA GLU A 84 3.12 1.47 -1.95
C GLU A 84 2.14 0.53 -2.63
N PHE A 85 2.58 -0.23 -3.62
CA PHE A 85 1.72 -1.18 -4.33
C PHE A 85 1.30 -2.35 -3.43
N LEU A 86 2.20 -2.84 -2.59
CA LEU A 86 1.90 -3.90 -1.63
C LEU A 86 0.90 -3.41 -0.57
N VAL A 87 1.04 -2.17 -0.11
CA VAL A 87 0.07 -1.53 0.79
C VAL A 87 -1.29 -1.43 0.10
N ALA A 88 -1.34 -0.97 -1.16
CA ALA A 88 -2.58 -0.86 -1.92
C ALA A 88 -3.34 -2.19 -1.99
N MET A 89 -2.64 -3.30 -2.28
CA MET A 89 -3.24 -4.65 -2.35
C MET A 89 -3.84 -5.11 -1.02
N GLN A 90 -3.31 -4.65 0.10
CA GLN A 90 -3.81 -5.01 1.43
C GLN A 90 -4.97 -4.11 1.89
N LEU A 91 -5.09 -2.90 1.32
CA LEU A 91 -6.16 -1.96 1.70
C LEU A 91 -7.53 -2.43 1.25
N VAL A 92 -7.64 -3.04 0.06
CA VAL A 92 -8.89 -3.58 -0.49
C VAL A 92 -8.61 -4.76 -1.40
N GLN A 93 -9.49 -5.77 -1.38
CA GLN A 93 -9.43 -6.95 -2.26
C GLN A 93 -10.83 -7.35 -2.73
N PRO A 94 -11.02 -7.79 -3.99
CA PRO A 94 -10.02 -7.81 -5.05
C PRO A 94 -9.67 -6.40 -5.53
N SER A 95 -8.43 -6.19 -5.98
CA SER A 95 -7.98 -4.91 -6.52
C SER A 95 -6.72 -5.07 -7.36
N TYR A 96 -6.42 -4.09 -8.19
CA TYR A 96 -5.19 -3.99 -8.96
C TYR A 96 -4.73 -2.54 -9.08
N ILE A 97 -3.45 -2.33 -9.34
CA ILE A 97 -2.89 -1.02 -9.68
C ILE A 97 -3.28 -0.69 -11.12
N GLY A 98 -3.81 0.50 -11.36
CA GLY A 98 -4.28 0.90 -12.68
C GLY A 98 -4.05 2.38 -12.98
N TYR A 99 -4.57 2.83 -14.12
CA TYR A 99 -4.59 4.22 -14.54
C TYR A 99 -3.19 4.85 -14.58
N TRP A 100 -3.04 6.07 -14.08
CA TRP A 100 -1.78 6.80 -14.11
C TRP A 100 -0.63 6.03 -13.46
N THR A 101 -0.90 5.35 -12.35
CA THR A 101 0.11 4.56 -11.65
C THR A 101 0.62 3.41 -12.53
N ALA A 102 -0.28 2.73 -13.23
CA ALA A 102 0.10 1.66 -14.16
C ALA A 102 0.78 2.21 -15.42
N LEU A 103 0.33 3.36 -15.97
CA LEU A 103 1.04 4.05 -17.06
C LEU A 103 2.50 4.30 -16.71
N HIS A 104 2.74 4.83 -15.50
CA HIS A 104 4.10 5.10 -15.04
C HIS A 104 4.91 3.81 -14.84
N TYR A 105 4.30 2.79 -14.23
CA TYR A 105 4.96 1.50 -14.01
C TYR A 105 5.41 0.84 -15.32
N HIS A 106 4.60 0.92 -16.37
CA HIS A 106 4.90 0.37 -17.69
C HIS A 106 5.80 1.29 -18.55
N GLY A 107 6.25 2.43 -18.02
CA GLY A 107 7.07 3.39 -18.77
C GLY A 107 6.31 4.13 -19.88
N LEU A 108 4.98 4.12 -19.85
CA LEU A 108 4.11 4.75 -20.83
C LEU A 108 3.95 6.27 -20.61
N THR A 109 4.40 6.79 -19.48
CA THR A 109 4.45 8.21 -19.12
C THR A 109 5.68 8.52 -18.31
N GLU A 110 6.25 9.70 -18.50
CA GLU A 110 7.35 10.24 -17.67
C GLU A 110 6.83 10.97 -16.42
N GLN A 111 5.52 11.21 -16.35
CA GLN A 111 4.95 12.00 -15.27
C GLN A 111 4.78 11.16 -14.00
N LEU A 112 5.32 11.68 -12.89
CA LEU A 112 5.16 11.11 -11.57
C LEU A 112 3.89 11.66 -10.90
N ALA A 113 3.02 10.77 -10.47
CA ALA A 113 1.88 11.14 -9.63
C ALA A 113 2.14 10.70 -8.17
N ASN A 114 1.98 11.62 -7.21
CA ASN A 114 2.01 11.27 -5.78
C ASN A 114 0.69 10.59 -5.33
N VAL A 115 0.06 9.88 -6.26
CA VAL A 115 -1.23 9.20 -6.06
C VAL A 115 -1.11 7.80 -6.62
N VAL A 116 -1.44 6.81 -5.80
CA VAL A 116 -1.57 5.41 -6.22
C VAL A 116 -3.02 5.14 -6.57
N PHE A 117 -3.30 4.91 -7.85
CA PHE A 117 -4.63 4.55 -8.33
C PHE A 117 -4.85 3.04 -8.21
N VAL A 118 -5.91 2.69 -7.51
CA VAL A 118 -6.29 1.30 -7.21
C VAL A 118 -7.67 1.02 -7.75
N ALA A 119 -7.77 0.15 -8.73
CA ALA A 119 -9.03 -0.29 -9.29
C ALA A 119 -9.61 -1.45 -8.47
N THR A 120 -10.91 -1.42 -8.17
CA THR A 120 -11.57 -2.44 -7.35
C THR A 120 -13.08 -2.42 -7.58
N PRO A 121 -13.79 -3.58 -7.49
CA PRO A 121 -15.25 -3.58 -7.52
C PRO A 121 -15.91 -3.10 -6.22
N LYS A 122 -15.13 -2.76 -5.18
CA LYS A 122 -15.64 -2.31 -3.88
C LYS A 122 -15.54 -0.80 -3.75
N GLN A 123 -16.59 -0.18 -3.24
CA GLN A 123 -16.52 1.23 -2.88
C GLN A 123 -15.57 1.45 -1.71
N LYS A 124 -14.62 2.37 -1.89
CA LYS A 124 -13.67 2.76 -0.85
C LYS A 124 -13.30 4.23 -1.03
N LYS A 125 -13.26 4.95 0.10
CA LYS A 125 -12.82 6.36 0.11
C LYS A 125 -11.31 6.44 -0.05
N ALA A 126 -10.85 7.50 -0.72
CA ALA A 126 -9.43 7.80 -0.78
C ALA A 126 -8.84 7.96 0.63
N MET A 127 -7.58 7.57 0.80
CA MET A 127 -6.86 7.71 2.07
C MET A 127 -5.41 8.10 1.83
N ARG A 128 -4.81 8.75 2.81
CA ARG A 128 -3.40 9.12 2.79
C ARG A 128 -2.62 8.35 3.84
N ILE A 129 -1.55 7.69 3.42
CA ILE A 129 -0.69 6.88 4.26
C ILE A 129 0.76 7.25 3.95
N HIS A 130 1.53 7.68 4.97
CA HIS A 130 2.95 8.05 4.83
C HIS A 130 3.23 9.03 3.66
N GLY A 131 2.34 10.02 3.48
CA GLY A 131 2.50 11.00 2.41
C GLY A 131 1.92 10.60 1.06
N VAL A 132 1.70 9.30 0.82
CA VAL A 132 1.11 8.75 -0.41
C VAL A 132 -0.41 8.79 -0.34
N THR A 133 -1.05 9.26 -1.40
CA THR A 133 -2.50 9.23 -1.54
C THR A 133 -2.93 8.00 -2.32
N TYR A 134 -3.76 7.16 -1.72
CA TYR A 134 -4.41 6.01 -2.37
C TYR A 134 -5.80 6.42 -2.82
N ARG A 135 -6.03 6.41 -4.14
CA ARG A 135 -7.32 6.71 -4.75
C ARG A 135 -7.93 5.44 -5.33
N PHE A 136 -9.11 5.08 -4.82
CA PHE A 136 -9.82 3.87 -5.25
C PHE A 136 -10.82 4.22 -6.33
N VAL A 137 -10.72 3.52 -7.48
CA VAL A 137 -11.65 3.63 -8.59
C VAL A 137 -12.56 2.41 -8.58
N THR A 138 -13.86 2.66 -8.42
CA THR A 138 -14.83 1.57 -8.36
C THR A 138 -15.24 1.15 -9.76
N LEU A 139 -15.04 -0.13 -10.09
CA LEU A 139 -15.40 -0.71 -11.38
C LEU A 139 -16.49 -1.76 -11.22
N VAL A 140 -17.29 -1.96 -12.27
CA VAL A 140 -18.15 -3.13 -12.37
C VAL A 140 -17.31 -4.39 -12.60
N LYS A 141 -17.75 -5.53 -12.06
CA LYS A 141 -16.98 -6.79 -12.12
C LYS A 141 -16.58 -7.22 -13.54
N SER A 142 -17.43 -6.94 -14.52
CA SER A 142 -17.15 -7.25 -15.94
C SER A 142 -15.98 -6.47 -16.54
N LYS A 143 -15.56 -5.37 -15.91
CA LYS A 143 -14.39 -4.59 -16.33
C LYS A 143 -13.09 -5.02 -15.63
N VAL A 144 -13.14 -6.03 -14.78
CA VAL A 144 -11.96 -6.58 -14.07
C VAL A 144 -11.35 -7.68 -14.92
N PHE A 145 -10.51 -7.32 -15.88
CA PHE A 145 -9.76 -8.21 -16.80
C PHE A 145 -8.45 -7.53 -17.20
N GLY A 146 -7.58 -8.21 -17.93
CA GLY A 146 -6.28 -7.65 -18.35
C GLY A 146 -5.41 -7.31 -17.15
N ILE A 147 -5.26 -8.25 -16.19
CA ILE A 147 -4.54 -8.04 -14.95
C ILE A 147 -3.39 -9.03 -14.89
N GLU A 148 -2.21 -8.53 -14.62
CA GLU A 148 -1.00 -9.28 -14.43
C GLU A 148 -0.59 -9.36 -12.97
N THR A 149 0.10 -10.45 -12.62
CA THR A 149 0.77 -10.57 -11.34
C THR A 149 2.23 -10.21 -11.51
N GLN A 150 2.65 -9.13 -10.88
CA GLN A 150 4.05 -8.69 -10.81
C GLN A 150 4.59 -8.90 -9.41
N GLN A 151 5.91 -8.78 -9.22
CA GLN A 151 6.56 -8.97 -7.93
C GLN A 151 7.43 -7.76 -7.55
N ILE A 152 7.34 -7.38 -6.29
CA ILE A 152 8.22 -6.40 -5.65
C ILE A 152 8.81 -7.03 -4.39
N CYS A 153 10.12 -7.09 -4.29
CA CYS A 153 10.82 -7.74 -3.17
C CYS A 153 10.31 -9.16 -2.89
N GLY A 154 10.06 -9.96 -3.95
CA GLY A 154 9.54 -11.32 -3.84
C GLY A 154 8.06 -11.43 -3.42
N ARG A 155 7.33 -10.32 -3.34
CA ARG A 155 5.90 -10.28 -2.95
C ARG A 155 5.02 -9.92 -4.13
N PRO A 156 3.95 -10.69 -4.39
CA PRO A 156 3.10 -10.45 -5.55
C PRO A 156 2.16 -9.25 -5.35
N PHE A 157 1.94 -8.51 -6.43
CA PHE A 157 0.87 -7.52 -6.54
C PHE A 157 0.19 -7.62 -7.90
N GLN A 158 -1.02 -7.08 -8.00
CA GLN A 158 -1.82 -7.08 -9.22
C GLN A 158 -1.75 -5.71 -9.88
N ILE A 159 -1.54 -5.69 -11.20
CA ILE A 159 -1.50 -4.47 -12.03
C ILE A 159 -2.22 -4.73 -13.35
N SER A 160 -2.85 -3.71 -13.94
CA SER A 160 -3.36 -3.82 -15.32
C SER A 160 -2.19 -4.00 -16.29
N ASP A 161 -2.34 -4.88 -17.29
CA ASP A 161 -1.42 -4.96 -18.41
C ASP A 161 -1.38 -3.63 -19.20
N PRO A 162 -0.40 -3.41 -20.09
CA PRO A 162 -0.29 -2.16 -20.84
C PRO A 162 -1.54 -1.83 -21.65
N GLU A 163 -2.14 -2.78 -22.32
CA GLU A 163 -3.34 -2.63 -23.16
C GLU A 163 -4.55 -2.23 -22.31
N LYS A 164 -4.78 -2.93 -21.22
CA LYS A 164 -5.84 -2.60 -20.26
C LYS A 164 -5.62 -1.23 -19.64
N THR A 165 -4.38 -0.89 -19.32
CA THR A 165 -4.03 0.42 -18.74
C THR A 165 -4.42 1.55 -19.70
N ILE A 166 -4.09 1.42 -20.98
CA ILE A 166 -4.45 2.40 -22.02
C ILE A 166 -5.97 2.51 -22.16
N VAL A 167 -6.68 1.37 -22.26
CA VAL A 167 -8.14 1.33 -22.39
C VAL A 167 -8.82 2.00 -21.19
N ASP A 168 -8.36 1.71 -19.97
CA ASP A 168 -8.90 2.32 -18.75
C ASP A 168 -8.64 3.83 -18.71
N CYS A 169 -7.48 4.29 -19.16
CA CYS A 169 -7.13 5.70 -19.21
C CYS A 169 -7.99 6.47 -20.23
N PHE A 170 -8.31 5.88 -21.38
CA PHE A 170 -9.25 6.50 -22.32
C PHE A 170 -10.70 6.48 -21.81
N ALA A 171 -11.10 5.45 -21.08
CA ALA A 171 -12.43 5.38 -20.48
C ALA A 171 -12.61 6.38 -19.32
N HIS A 172 -11.51 6.71 -18.61
CA HIS A 172 -11.50 7.56 -17.43
C HIS A 172 -10.28 8.50 -17.43
N PRO A 173 -10.24 9.48 -18.36
CA PRO A 173 -9.08 10.37 -18.52
C PRO A 173 -8.74 11.18 -17.25
N GLU A 174 -9.74 11.42 -16.39
CA GLU A 174 -9.58 12.12 -15.13
C GLU A 174 -8.67 11.38 -14.12
N TYR A 175 -8.34 10.11 -14.38
CA TYR A 175 -7.46 9.30 -13.55
C TYR A 175 -6.06 9.09 -14.16
N CYS A 176 -5.76 9.74 -15.28
CA CYS A 176 -4.45 9.61 -15.95
C CYS A 176 -3.88 10.93 -16.50
N GLY A 177 -4.37 12.08 -16.01
CA GLY A 177 -3.89 13.39 -16.46
C GLY A 177 -4.56 13.92 -17.73
N GLY A 178 -5.65 13.27 -18.18
CA GLY A 178 -6.45 13.70 -19.33
C GLY A 178 -6.23 12.85 -20.59
N VAL A 179 -7.06 13.10 -21.61
CA VAL A 179 -7.04 12.36 -22.88
C VAL A 179 -5.68 12.47 -23.61
N ILE A 180 -5.04 13.64 -23.52
CA ILE A 180 -3.74 13.87 -24.18
C ILE A 180 -2.68 12.95 -23.57
N GLU A 181 -2.67 12.78 -22.25
CA GLU A 181 -1.72 11.90 -21.57
C GLU A 181 -2.01 10.41 -21.88
N ALA A 182 -3.27 10.02 -21.96
CA ALA A 182 -3.65 8.68 -22.43
C ALA A 182 -3.17 8.41 -23.87
N ALA A 183 -3.30 9.39 -24.77
CA ALA A 183 -2.83 9.29 -26.15
C ALA A 183 -1.30 9.21 -26.26
N LYS A 184 -0.56 9.96 -25.44
CA LYS A 184 0.91 9.82 -25.34
C LYS A 184 1.30 8.44 -24.83
N GLY A 185 0.60 7.92 -23.81
CA GLY A 185 0.84 6.58 -23.30
C GLY A 185 0.63 5.51 -24.38
N LEU A 186 -0.41 5.63 -25.18
CA LEU A 186 -0.61 4.74 -26.34
C LEU A 186 0.54 4.84 -27.35
N TRP A 187 0.95 6.06 -27.70
CA TRP A 187 2.07 6.29 -28.62
C TRP A 187 3.36 5.66 -28.12
N ASN A 188 3.71 5.87 -26.85
CA ASN A 188 4.90 5.31 -26.23
C ASN A 188 4.87 3.78 -26.15
N GLY A 189 3.68 3.18 -26.04
CA GLY A 189 3.53 1.72 -26.01
C GLY A 189 3.60 1.04 -27.40
N LEU A 190 3.56 1.81 -28.50
CA LEU A 190 3.69 1.30 -29.87
C LEU A 190 5.15 1.32 -30.38
N HIS A 191 6.06 1.96 -29.67
CA HIS A 191 7.46 2.16 -30.04
C HIS A 191 8.38 1.64 -28.95
#